data_dfeabfa298d9d9b680de2a1e1709f583
#
_entry.id   dfeabfa298d9d9b680de2a1e1709f583
#
_cell.length_a   1.000
_cell.length_b   1.000
_cell.length_c   1.000
_cell.angle_alpha   90.00
_cell.angle_beta   90.00
_cell.angle_gamma   90.00
#
_symmetry.space_group_name_H-M   'P 1'
#
loop_
_entity.id
_entity.type
_entity.pdbx_description
1 polymer ?
#
loop_
_entity_poly.entity_id
_entity_poly.type
_entity_poly.pdbx_seq_one_letter_code
_entity_poly.pdbx_strand_id
1 'polypeptide(L)'
;MLEMIEKLAKYIEKDMGVDSEYIRLTILTILVFISFAIFKAISKKIYSELPFSDKKKYFRNRKMKISLTIVCWIIVILIWKEQLKEIMTLVSFISAAITIALREIIFNFFAGLYISTRKLFEIEDRIEINGKKGDIITIHSLGFEMLEIADGSEYEQSTGKIIYVPNSFVFQYPTKNFTKAFKYIWDEIRVRIEIDSDVEQAKAYLYNILKNNEIVRDIPKKMENEVDDVTIEYRIYYNNLEPIIYTRIKDAYVELSLRYLVHPKKIRTVQNDLYLHILEEYKNNNIKLYKGELWK
;
A
#
# COMPACT_ATOMS: atom_id res chain seq x y z
N MET A 1 -35.19 6.76 50.74
CA MET A 1 -35.14 5.64 49.77
C MET A 1 -33.78 4.91 49.85
N LEU A 2 -32.64 5.62 49.66
CA LEU A 2 -31.31 4.99 49.75
C LEU A 2 -31.03 4.37 51.13
N GLU A 3 -31.31 5.07 52.24
CA GLU A 3 -31.18 4.51 53.59
C GLU A 3 -32.04 3.27 53.84
N MET A 4 -33.23 3.21 53.25
CA MET A 4 -34.09 2.04 53.36
C MET A 4 -33.55 0.83 52.60
N ILE A 5 -32.96 1.07 51.42
CA ILE A 5 -32.28 0.04 50.61
C ILE A 5 -31.07 -0.49 51.39
N GLU A 6 -30.29 0.39 52.04
CA GLU A 6 -29.13 0.00 52.84
C GLU A 6 -29.52 -0.83 54.08
N LYS A 7 -30.57 -0.46 54.78
CA LYS A 7 -31.10 -1.27 55.90
C LYS A 7 -31.58 -2.65 55.42
N LEU A 8 -32.29 -2.68 54.27
CA LEU A 8 -32.75 -3.93 53.68
C LEU A 8 -31.59 -4.81 53.25
N ALA A 9 -30.55 -4.25 52.64
CA ALA A 9 -29.35 -4.97 52.23
C ALA A 9 -28.64 -5.61 53.43
N LYS A 10 -28.45 -4.86 54.54
CA LYS A 10 -27.84 -5.39 55.78
C LYS A 10 -28.67 -6.48 56.43
N TYR A 11 -30.02 -6.39 56.33
CA TYR A 11 -30.88 -7.45 56.83
C TYR A 11 -30.73 -8.75 56.04
N ILE A 12 -30.72 -8.65 54.73
CA ILE A 12 -30.56 -9.79 53.81
C ILE A 12 -29.12 -10.40 53.92
N GLU A 13 -28.08 -9.57 54.13
CA GLU A 13 -26.72 -10.01 54.35
C GLU A 13 -26.61 -11.01 55.50
N LYS A 14 -27.30 -10.71 56.60
CA LYS A 14 -27.33 -11.55 57.80
C LYS A 14 -27.96 -12.93 57.54
N ASP A 15 -28.87 -13.01 56.59
CA ASP A 15 -29.66 -14.20 56.28
C ASP A 15 -29.02 -15.06 55.19
N MET A 16 -28.40 -14.41 54.15
CA MET A 16 -27.88 -15.07 52.94
C MET A 16 -26.34 -15.16 52.89
N GLY A 17 -25.61 -14.47 53.79
CA GLY A 17 -24.14 -14.46 53.77
C GLY A 17 -23.50 -13.79 52.54
N VAL A 18 -24.27 -13.02 51.78
CA VAL A 18 -23.80 -12.24 50.62
C VAL A 18 -23.55 -10.80 51.08
N ASP A 19 -22.40 -10.24 50.67
CA ASP A 19 -22.02 -8.86 51.02
C ASP A 19 -23.16 -7.86 50.69
N SER A 20 -23.48 -7.00 51.65
CA SER A 20 -24.55 -5.99 51.56
C SER A 20 -24.35 -5.05 50.35
N GLU A 21 -23.14 -4.84 49.90
CA GLU A 21 -22.86 -4.01 48.73
C GLU A 21 -23.42 -4.64 47.44
N TYR A 22 -23.22 -5.93 47.20
CA TYR A 22 -23.79 -6.62 46.02
C TYR A 22 -25.32 -6.67 46.09
N ILE A 23 -25.88 -6.86 47.26
CA ILE A 23 -27.35 -6.84 47.46
C ILE A 23 -27.91 -5.47 47.15
N ARG A 24 -27.28 -4.39 47.62
CA ARG A 24 -27.66 -3.01 47.32
C ARG A 24 -27.63 -2.72 45.81
N LEU A 25 -26.54 -3.10 45.14
CA LEU A 25 -26.42 -2.89 43.70
C LEU A 25 -27.47 -3.68 42.90
N THR A 26 -27.76 -4.90 43.34
CA THR A 26 -28.82 -5.72 42.73
C THR A 26 -30.19 -5.08 42.86
N ILE A 27 -30.53 -4.60 44.09
CA ILE A 27 -31.81 -3.89 44.33
C ILE A 27 -31.91 -2.62 43.45
N LEU A 28 -30.83 -1.82 43.37
CA LEU A 28 -30.80 -0.63 42.55
C LEU A 28 -31.00 -0.97 41.06
N THR A 29 -30.35 -2.04 40.58
CA THR A 29 -30.49 -2.52 39.20
C THR A 29 -31.96 -2.92 38.90
N ILE A 30 -32.61 -3.66 39.83
CA ILE A 30 -34.02 -4.05 39.70
C ILE A 30 -34.91 -2.81 39.66
N LEU A 31 -34.68 -1.82 40.53
CA LEU A 31 -35.42 -0.57 40.55
C LEU A 31 -35.27 0.23 39.23
N VAL A 32 -34.06 0.25 38.66
CA VAL A 32 -33.80 0.85 37.36
C VAL A 32 -34.63 0.15 36.26
N PHE A 33 -34.60 -1.18 36.21
CA PHE A 33 -35.39 -1.92 35.20
C PHE A 33 -36.92 -1.69 35.37
N ILE A 34 -37.43 -1.69 36.60
CA ILE A 34 -38.82 -1.40 36.89
C ILE A 34 -39.20 0.04 36.43
N SER A 35 -38.37 1.03 36.79
CA SER A 35 -38.54 2.41 36.40
C SER A 35 -38.57 2.58 34.87
N PHE A 36 -37.62 1.93 34.16
CA PHE A 36 -37.63 1.95 32.70
C PHE A 36 -38.80 1.22 32.06
N ALA A 37 -39.26 0.11 32.67
CA ALA A 37 -40.47 -0.58 32.19
C ALA A 37 -41.72 0.29 32.31
N ILE A 38 -41.86 0.98 33.45
CA ILE A 38 -42.97 1.93 33.68
C ILE A 38 -42.87 3.09 32.68
N PHE A 39 -41.71 3.71 32.53
CA PHE A 39 -41.51 4.81 31.59
C PHE A 39 -41.79 4.39 30.14
N LYS A 40 -41.39 3.18 29.75
CA LYS A 40 -41.66 2.60 28.42
C LYS A 40 -43.15 2.35 28.18
N ALA A 41 -43.88 1.93 29.22
CA ALA A 41 -45.33 1.76 29.15
C ALA A 41 -46.07 3.11 29.03
N ILE A 42 -45.71 4.11 29.85
CA ILE A 42 -46.28 5.47 29.81
C ILE A 42 -46.00 6.10 28.43
N SER A 43 -44.76 6.02 27.97
CA SER A 43 -44.39 6.57 26.67
C SER A 43 -45.17 5.94 25.51
N LYS A 44 -45.39 4.63 25.56
CA LYS A 44 -46.21 3.94 24.55
C LYS A 44 -47.64 4.48 24.53
N LYS A 45 -48.23 4.72 25.72
CA LYS A 45 -49.59 5.28 25.86
C LYS A 45 -49.68 6.71 25.30
N ILE A 46 -48.74 7.59 25.66
CA ILE A 46 -48.69 8.96 25.15
C ILE A 46 -48.53 8.98 23.62
N TYR A 47 -47.64 8.14 23.05
CA TYR A 47 -47.45 8.11 21.60
C TYR A 47 -48.63 7.52 20.82
N SER A 48 -49.47 6.69 21.42
CA SER A 48 -50.69 6.17 20.78
C SER A 48 -51.76 7.25 20.58
N GLU A 49 -51.77 8.26 21.43
CA GLU A 49 -52.80 9.35 21.43
C GLU A 49 -52.41 10.54 20.52
N LEU A 50 -51.18 10.61 20.05
CA LEU A 50 -50.74 11.74 19.20
C LEU A 50 -51.30 11.63 17.77
N PRO A 51 -51.64 12.74 17.10
CA PRO A 51 -52.27 12.79 15.77
C PRO A 51 -51.20 12.62 14.65
N PHE A 52 -50.48 11.51 14.64
CA PHE A 52 -49.50 11.19 13.59
C PHE A 52 -49.93 9.99 12.76
N SER A 53 -49.41 9.87 11.51
CA SER A 53 -49.60 8.66 10.70
C SER A 53 -48.99 7.45 11.37
N ASP A 54 -49.58 6.28 11.22
CA ASP A 54 -49.15 5.02 11.88
C ASP A 54 -47.67 4.66 11.58
N LYS A 55 -47.19 4.92 10.37
CA LYS A 55 -45.81 4.72 9.99
C LYS A 55 -44.85 5.62 10.80
N LYS A 56 -45.17 6.89 11.00
CA LYS A 56 -44.36 7.83 11.80
C LYS A 56 -44.39 7.47 13.29
N LYS A 57 -45.55 7.02 13.82
CA LYS A 57 -45.70 6.52 15.20
C LYS A 57 -44.77 5.32 15.44
N TYR A 58 -44.79 4.36 14.52
CA TYR A 58 -43.96 3.15 14.63
C TYR A 58 -42.47 3.47 14.68
N PHE A 59 -41.95 4.24 13.73
CA PHE A 59 -40.53 4.59 13.68
C PHE A 59 -40.06 5.37 14.90
N ARG A 60 -40.86 6.33 15.39
CA ARG A 60 -40.53 7.13 16.55
C ARG A 60 -40.56 6.31 17.84
N ASN A 61 -41.55 5.47 18.01
CA ASN A 61 -41.62 4.55 19.16
C ASN A 61 -40.44 3.55 19.16
N ARG A 62 -40.05 3.04 18.00
CA ARG A 62 -38.85 2.16 17.86
C ARG A 62 -37.55 2.88 18.22
N LYS A 63 -37.31 4.08 17.69
CA LYS A 63 -36.15 4.89 18.05
C LYS A 63 -36.08 5.19 19.53
N MET A 64 -37.21 5.62 20.12
CA MET A 64 -37.30 5.91 21.54
C MET A 64 -37.03 4.66 22.40
N LYS A 65 -37.60 3.49 22.05
CA LYS A 65 -37.31 2.23 22.77
C LYS A 65 -35.82 1.87 22.74
N ILE A 66 -35.16 2.03 21.59
CA ILE A 66 -33.73 1.78 21.45
C ILE A 66 -32.96 2.77 22.33
N SER A 67 -33.24 4.06 22.23
CA SER A 67 -32.57 5.09 23.04
C SER A 67 -32.73 4.84 24.54
N LEU A 68 -33.95 4.55 24.99
CA LEU A 68 -34.23 4.21 26.40
C LEU A 68 -33.46 2.95 26.83
N THR A 69 -33.40 1.94 26.00
CA THR A 69 -32.63 0.71 26.32
C THR A 69 -31.14 1.00 26.48
N ILE A 70 -30.59 1.85 25.59
CA ILE A 70 -29.17 2.26 25.68
C ILE A 70 -28.93 3.02 26.99
N VAL A 71 -29.79 4.00 27.33
CA VAL A 71 -29.70 4.77 28.59
C VAL A 71 -29.79 3.85 29.80
N CYS A 72 -30.71 2.87 29.79
CA CYS A 72 -30.86 1.90 30.86
C CYS A 72 -29.55 1.12 31.09
N TRP A 73 -28.90 0.60 30.03
CA TRP A 73 -27.64 -0.12 30.14
C TRP A 73 -26.51 0.79 30.63
N ILE A 74 -26.46 2.05 30.20
CA ILE A 74 -25.47 3.01 30.72
C ILE A 74 -25.62 3.18 32.23
N ILE A 75 -26.85 3.33 32.72
CA ILE A 75 -27.14 3.49 34.16
C ILE A 75 -26.72 2.22 34.93
N VAL A 76 -27.01 1.03 34.40
CA VAL A 76 -26.60 -0.25 35.02
C VAL A 76 -25.08 -0.33 35.10
N ILE A 77 -24.36 0.01 34.04
CA ILE A 77 -22.87 0.03 34.02
C ILE A 77 -22.34 1.02 35.08
N LEU A 78 -22.95 2.20 35.22
CA LEU A 78 -22.56 3.18 36.24
C LEU A 78 -22.79 2.68 37.68
N ILE A 79 -23.87 1.92 37.90
CA ILE A 79 -24.18 1.32 39.22
C ILE A 79 -23.07 0.30 39.58
N TRP A 80 -22.62 -0.54 38.64
CA TRP A 80 -21.65 -1.60 38.83
C TRP A 80 -20.19 -1.16 38.61
N LYS A 81 -19.96 0.12 38.43
CA LYS A 81 -18.66 0.68 38.00
C LYS A 81 -17.48 0.21 38.87
N GLU A 82 -17.62 0.21 40.21
CA GLU A 82 -16.52 -0.14 41.09
C GLU A 82 -16.21 -1.66 41.05
N GLN A 83 -17.25 -2.49 41.01
CA GLN A 83 -17.10 -3.96 40.93
C GLN A 83 -16.57 -4.42 39.58
N LEU A 84 -16.85 -3.65 38.53
CA LEU A 84 -16.31 -3.92 37.19
C LEU A 84 -14.85 -3.49 37.03
N LYS A 85 -14.27 -2.73 37.97
CA LYS A 85 -12.94 -2.17 37.87
C LYS A 85 -11.85 -3.24 37.68
N GLU A 86 -11.91 -4.31 38.45
CA GLU A 86 -10.95 -5.43 38.35
C GLU A 86 -11.11 -6.17 37.01
N ILE A 87 -12.36 -6.40 36.58
CA ILE A 87 -12.66 -7.03 35.30
C ILE A 87 -12.17 -6.16 34.17
N MET A 88 -12.38 -4.84 34.26
CA MET A 88 -11.92 -3.88 33.23
C MET A 88 -10.40 -3.84 33.14
N THR A 89 -9.70 -3.99 34.26
CA THR A 89 -8.23 -4.13 34.29
C THR A 89 -7.79 -5.39 33.55
N LEU A 90 -8.39 -6.55 33.85
CA LEU A 90 -8.12 -7.79 33.13
C LEU A 90 -8.41 -7.70 31.63
N VAL A 91 -9.57 -7.14 31.27
CA VAL A 91 -9.95 -6.91 29.85
C VAL A 91 -8.95 -6.00 29.15
N SER A 92 -8.43 -4.97 29.86
CA SER A 92 -7.41 -4.08 29.31
C SER A 92 -6.10 -4.80 28.99
N PHE A 93 -5.64 -5.68 29.89
CA PHE A 93 -4.45 -6.52 29.66
C PHE A 93 -4.66 -7.48 28.49
N ILE A 94 -5.80 -8.16 28.43
CA ILE A 94 -6.13 -9.06 27.33
C ILE A 94 -6.19 -8.29 26.00
N SER A 95 -6.83 -7.11 26.00
CA SER A 95 -6.94 -6.26 24.81
C SER A 95 -5.56 -5.80 24.32
N ALA A 96 -4.68 -5.42 25.24
CA ALA A 96 -3.31 -5.06 24.91
C ALA A 96 -2.54 -6.24 24.31
N ALA A 97 -2.66 -7.42 24.89
CA ALA A 97 -2.03 -8.64 24.38
C ALA A 97 -2.55 -9.00 22.97
N ILE A 98 -3.86 -8.94 22.74
CA ILE A 98 -4.47 -9.16 21.42
C ILE A 98 -4.00 -8.11 20.42
N THR A 99 -3.93 -6.84 20.81
CA THR A 99 -3.45 -5.75 19.93
C THR A 99 -2.01 -6.00 19.47
N ILE A 100 -1.14 -6.44 20.40
CA ILE A 100 0.24 -6.78 20.08
C ILE A 100 0.29 -8.00 19.13
N ALA A 101 -0.49 -9.04 19.42
CA ALA A 101 -0.54 -10.25 18.60
C ALA A 101 -1.06 -9.98 17.17
N LEU A 102 -1.99 -9.05 16.99
CA LEU A 102 -2.58 -8.69 15.70
C LEU A 102 -1.87 -7.54 14.99
N ARG A 103 -0.81 -6.98 15.58
CA ARG A 103 -0.11 -5.78 15.07
C ARG A 103 0.21 -5.87 13.58
N GLU A 104 0.82 -6.99 13.14
CA GLU A 104 1.24 -7.16 11.76
C GLU A 104 0.04 -7.21 10.79
N ILE A 105 -1.04 -7.86 11.19
CA ILE A 105 -2.26 -7.94 10.38
C ILE A 105 -2.87 -6.55 10.20
N ILE A 106 -3.01 -5.81 11.31
CA ILE A 106 -3.56 -4.45 11.32
C ILE A 106 -2.69 -3.53 10.46
N PHE A 107 -1.38 -3.61 10.61
CA PHE A 107 -0.44 -2.77 9.86
C PHE A 107 -0.49 -3.05 8.36
N ASN A 108 -0.52 -4.33 7.96
CA ASN A 108 -0.66 -4.71 6.56
C ASN A 108 -2.01 -4.26 5.96
N PHE A 109 -3.09 -4.34 6.72
CA PHE A 109 -4.40 -3.88 6.27
C PHE A 109 -4.41 -2.37 5.98
N PHE A 110 -3.90 -1.53 6.90
CA PHE A 110 -3.81 -0.08 6.70
C PHE A 110 -2.82 0.28 5.58
N ALA A 111 -1.74 -0.47 5.42
CA ALA A 111 -0.82 -0.31 4.30
C ALA A 111 -1.50 -0.64 2.96
N GLY A 112 -2.33 -1.68 2.90
CA GLY A 112 -3.12 -2.00 1.71
C GLY A 112 -4.11 -0.89 1.34
N LEU A 113 -4.79 -0.31 2.33
CA LEU A 113 -5.65 0.85 2.13
C LEU A 113 -4.86 2.07 1.63
N TYR A 114 -3.66 2.30 2.16
CA TYR A 114 -2.77 3.38 1.71
C TYR A 114 -2.32 3.18 0.26
N ILE A 115 -1.89 1.96 -0.12
CA ILE A 115 -1.53 1.62 -1.51
C ILE A 115 -2.69 1.97 -2.46
N SER A 116 -3.91 1.52 -2.13
CA SER A 116 -5.10 1.69 -2.97
C SER A 116 -5.55 3.15 -3.07
N THR A 117 -5.54 3.90 -1.96
CA THR A 117 -6.00 5.30 -1.94
C THR A 117 -4.99 6.25 -2.56
N ARG A 118 -3.69 6.01 -2.38
CA ARG A 118 -2.62 6.82 -2.94
C ARG A 118 -2.18 6.34 -4.32
N LYS A 119 -2.67 5.17 -4.75
CA LYS A 119 -2.27 4.56 -6.02
C LYS A 119 -0.76 4.51 -6.17
N LEU A 120 -0.05 4.03 -5.14
CA LEU A 120 1.42 3.96 -5.16
C LEU A 120 1.91 3.15 -6.37
N PHE A 121 1.22 2.06 -6.66
CA PHE A 121 1.34 1.24 -7.85
C PHE A 121 -0.01 0.56 -8.14
N GLU A 122 -0.20 0.15 -9.35
CA GLU A 122 -1.40 -0.56 -9.84
C GLU A 122 -1.00 -1.93 -10.42
N ILE A 123 -2.00 -2.74 -10.78
CA ILE A 123 -1.77 -4.01 -11.48
C ILE A 123 -1.05 -3.71 -12.80
N GLU A 124 -0.11 -4.58 -13.19
CA GLU A 124 0.80 -4.46 -14.34
C GLU A 124 1.95 -3.48 -14.16
N ASP A 125 2.01 -2.69 -13.07
CA ASP A 125 3.17 -1.85 -12.80
C ASP A 125 4.41 -2.72 -12.50
N ARG A 126 5.57 -2.27 -13.00
CA ARG A 126 6.87 -2.80 -12.63
C ARG A 126 7.42 -2.02 -11.44
N ILE A 127 7.64 -2.71 -10.33
CA ILE A 127 8.19 -2.10 -9.12
C ILE A 127 9.43 -2.84 -8.61
N GLU A 128 10.20 -2.14 -7.78
CA GLU A 128 11.25 -2.73 -6.95
C GLU A 128 11.01 -2.31 -5.50
N ILE A 129 10.97 -3.26 -4.59
CA ILE A 129 10.82 -3.06 -3.16
C ILE A 129 11.71 -4.05 -2.41
N ASN A 130 12.46 -3.59 -1.41
CA ASN A 130 13.40 -4.42 -0.64
C ASN A 130 14.33 -5.26 -1.52
N GLY A 131 14.86 -4.67 -2.61
CA GLY A 131 15.75 -5.35 -3.56
C GLY A 131 15.08 -6.40 -4.44
N LYS A 132 13.76 -6.58 -4.35
CA LYS A 132 13.00 -7.47 -5.23
C LYS A 132 12.29 -6.68 -6.30
N LYS A 133 12.53 -7.02 -7.57
CA LYS A 133 11.92 -6.41 -8.75
C LYS A 133 10.87 -7.34 -9.33
N GLY A 134 9.72 -6.80 -9.72
CA GLY A 134 8.65 -7.61 -10.31
C GLY A 134 7.53 -6.78 -10.92
N ASP A 135 6.70 -7.45 -11.70
CA ASP A 135 5.46 -6.90 -12.26
C ASP A 135 4.28 -7.27 -11.35
N ILE A 136 3.48 -6.30 -10.91
CA ILE A 136 2.34 -6.52 -10.01
C ILE A 136 1.28 -7.35 -10.72
N ILE A 137 0.89 -8.49 -10.11
CA ILE A 137 -0.17 -9.37 -10.61
C ILE A 137 -1.50 -9.04 -9.93
N THR A 138 -1.48 -8.91 -8.61
CA THR A 138 -2.68 -8.65 -7.82
C THR A 138 -2.33 -7.96 -6.49
N ILE A 139 -3.30 -7.20 -5.97
CA ILE A 139 -3.17 -6.48 -4.70
C ILE A 139 -4.29 -6.95 -3.79
N HIS A 140 -3.92 -7.50 -2.62
CA HIS A 140 -4.83 -7.98 -1.59
C HIS A 140 -4.83 -7.03 -0.38
N SER A 141 -5.76 -7.26 0.56
CA SER A 141 -5.87 -6.45 1.78
C SER A 141 -4.65 -6.52 2.71
N LEU A 142 -3.89 -7.62 2.69
CA LEU A 142 -2.75 -7.83 3.58
C LEU A 142 -1.38 -7.90 2.87
N GLY A 143 -1.37 -8.04 1.54
CA GLY A 143 -0.16 -8.14 0.74
C GLY A 143 -0.47 -8.06 -0.74
N PHE A 144 0.54 -8.03 -1.56
CA PHE A 144 0.43 -8.07 -3.01
C PHE A 144 1.35 -9.14 -3.60
N GLU A 145 1.00 -9.59 -4.79
CA GLU A 145 1.80 -10.56 -5.54
C GLU A 145 2.42 -9.90 -6.75
N MET A 146 3.67 -10.25 -7.01
CA MET A 146 4.37 -9.79 -8.19
C MET A 146 5.10 -10.95 -8.90
N LEU A 147 5.12 -10.90 -10.22
CA LEU A 147 5.91 -11.79 -11.06
C LEU A 147 7.37 -11.35 -10.99
N GLU A 148 8.23 -12.20 -10.43
CA GLU A 148 9.65 -11.88 -10.23
C GLU A 148 10.35 -11.58 -11.55
N ILE A 149 11.12 -10.50 -11.55
CA ILE A 149 12.13 -10.19 -12.58
C ILE A 149 13.49 -10.58 -12.00
N ALA A 150 14.31 -11.24 -12.80
CA ALA A 150 15.64 -11.70 -12.36
C ALA A 150 16.45 -10.58 -11.70
N ASP A 151 17.03 -10.90 -10.54
CA ASP A 151 17.87 -10.02 -9.75
C ASP A 151 19.26 -10.00 -10.39
N GLY A 152 19.72 -8.81 -10.76
CA GLY A 152 21.04 -8.64 -11.37
C GLY A 152 20.96 -7.85 -12.69
N SER A 153 21.94 -6.98 -12.89
CA SER A 153 22.00 -5.98 -13.95
C SER A 153 21.98 -6.51 -15.39
N GLU A 154 22.04 -7.83 -15.60
CA GLU A 154 22.18 -8.38 -16.94
C GLU A 154 20.90 -9.01 -17.51
N TYR A 155 19.89 -9.35 -16.68
CA TYR A 155 18.76 -10.15 -17.16
C TYR A 155 17.41 -9.64 -16.64
N GLU A 156 16.93 -8.54 -17.18
CA GLU A 156 15.59 -7.98 -16.82
C GLU A 156 14.43 -8.76 -17.44
N GLN A 157 14.38 -10.07 -17.21
CA GLN A 157 13.26 -10.93 -17.65
C GLN A 157 12.58 -11.63 -16.48
N SER A 158 11.31 -11.95 -16.68
CA SER A 158 10.55 -12.75 -15.72
C SER A 158 11.20 -14.12 -15.49
N THR A 159 11.33 -14.50 -14.22
CA THR A 159 11.80 -15.84 -13.81
C THR A 159 10.65 -16.86 -13.79
N GLY A 160 9.40 -16.42 -13.93
CA GLY A 160 8.21 -17.26 -13.75
C GLY A 160 7.84 -17.50 -12.29
N LYS A 161 8.61 -16.98 -11.32
CA LYS A 161 8.29 -17.10 -9.90
C LYS A 161 7.37 -15.97 -9.46
N ILE A 162 6.46 -16.29 -8.53
CA ILE A 162 5.59 -15.31 -7.88
C ILE A 162 6.15 -15.00 -6.50
N ILE A 163 6.30 -13.71 -6.19
CA ILE A 163 6.71 -13.21 -4.88
C ILE A 163 5.49 -12.62 -4.20
N TYR A 164 5.18 -13.11 -3.01
CA TYR A 164 4.21 -12.48 -2.11
C TYR A 164 4.93 -11.47 -1.21
N VAL A 165 4.45 -10.23 -1.20
CA VAL A 165 5.02 -9.14 -0.40
C VAL A 165 3.94 -8.60 0.53
N PRO A 166 4.21 -8.53 1.85
CA PRO A 166 3.32 -7.87 2.80
C PRO A 166 3.15 -6.39 2.46
N ASN A 167 1.92 -5.86 2.55
CA ASN A 167 1.65 -4.45 2.25
C ASN A 167 2.48 -3.48 3.11
N SER A 168 2.78 -3.86 4.36
CA SER A 168 3.57 -3.05 5.29
C SER A 168 4.96 -2.69 4.79
N PHE A 169 5.49 -3.42 3.79
CA PHE A 169 6.80 -3.14 3.19
C PHE A 169 6.88 -1.75 2.55
N VAL A 170 5.76 -1.19 2.08
CA VAL A 170 5.74 0.18 1.50
C VAL A 170 6.06 1.29 2.52
N PHE A 171 5.97 1.00 3.81
CA PHE A 171 6.38 1.91 4.88
C PHE A 171 7.78 1.60 5.42
N GLN A 172 8.31 0.41 5.15
CA GLN A 172 9.59 -0.05 5.68
C GLN A 172 10.72 0.12 4.67
N TYR A 173 10.41 0.04 3.38
CA TYR A 173 11.40 0.08 2.30
C TYR A 173 11.02 1.10 1.23
N PRO A 174 12.00 1.75 0.59
CA PRO A 174 11.73 2.58 -0.56
C PRO A 174 11.16 1.74 -1.70
N THR A 175 10.09 2.22 -2.31
CA THR A 175 9.46 1.59 -3.48
C THR A 175 9.83 2.39 -4.72
N LYS A 176 10.47 1.73 -5.71
CA LYS A 176 10.69 2.30 -7.03
C LYS A 176 9.62 1.78 -7.98
N ASN A 177 8.91 2.69 -8.64
CA ASN A 177 7.95 2.33 -9.68
C ASN A 177 8.51 2.77 -11.04
N PHE A 178 8.65 1.83 -11.98
CA PHE A 178 9.27 2.05 -13.28
C PHE A 178 8.26 2.40 -14.38
N THR A 179 6.96 2.36 -14.09
CA THR A 179 5.90 2.52 -15.09
C THR A 179 4.89 3.60 -14.73
N LYS A 180 4.86 4.10 -13.50
CA LYS A 180 3.81 5.00 -13.02
C LYS A 180 3.93 6.43 -13.57
N ALA A 181 5.10 7.05 -13.47
CA ALA A 181 5.28 8.44 -13.90
C ALA A 181 5.40 8.53 -15.41
N PHE A 182 6.22 7.67 -16.00
CA PHE A 182 6.44 7.59 -17.44
C PHE A 182 6.38 6.12 -17.86
N LYS A 183 5.82 5.86 -19.03
CA LYS A 183 5.83 4.50 -19.60
C LYS A 183 7.22 4.07 -20.07
N TYR A 184 8.16 5.01 -20.18
CA TYR A 184 9.51 4.80 -20.67
C TYR A 184 10.53 5.28 -19.64
N ILE A 185 11.63 4.54 -19.52
CA ILE A 185 12.76 4.88 -18.67
C ILE A 185 14.02 5.04 -19.51
N TRP A 186 15.00 5.75 -18.96
CA TRP A 186 16.32 5.80 -19.54
C TRP A 186 17.07 4.51 -19.27
N ASP A 187 17.58 3.87 -20.33
CA ASP A 187 18.52 2.75 -20.28
C ASP A 187 19.83 3.15 -20.91
N GLU A 188 20.90 2.45 -20.57
CA GLU A 188 22.25 2.75 -21.02
C GLU A 188 23.03 1.49 -21.28
N ILE A 189 23.51 1.28 -22.50
CA ILE A 189 24.49 0.26 -22.84
C ILE A 189 25.86 0.88 -23.06
N ARG A 190 26.92 0.15 -22.71
CA ARG A 190 28.30 0.61 -22.80
C ARG A 190 29.05 -0.19 -23.84
N VAL A 191 29.61 0.53 -24.83
CA VAL A 191 30.43 -0.03 -25.90
C VAL A 191 31.88 0.45 -25.68
N ARG A 192 32.81 -0.47 -25.58
CA ARG A 192 34.23 -0.16 -25.44
C ARG A 192 34.90 -0.29 -26.79
N ILE A 193 35.56 0.78 -27.23
CA ILE A 193 36.30 0.83 -28.48
C ILE A 193 37.80 1.01 -28.22
N GLU A 194 38.63 0.62 -29.17
CA GLU A 194 40.09 0.80 -29.09
C GLU A 194 40.42 2.29 -28.97
N ILE A 195 41.47 2.62 -28.24
CA ILE A 195 41.85 4.02 -27.95
C ILE A 195 42.30 4.81 -29.19
N ASP A 196 42.79 4.11 -30.18
CA ASP A 196 43.23 4.65 -31.48
C ASP A 196 42.13 4.70 -32.54
N SER A 197 40.87 4.37 -32.14
CA SER A 197 39.71 4.40 -33.04
C SER A 197 39.31 5.82 -33.35
N ASP A 198 38.69 6.04 -34.54
CA ASP A 198 37.96 7.24 -34.83
C ASP A 198 36.67 7.27 -34.03
N VAL A 199 36.71 8.02 -32.91
CA VAL A 199 35.59 8.14 -31.96
C VAL A 199 34.35 8.77 -32.61
N GLU A 200 34.51 9.78 -33.46
CA GLU A 200 33.40 10.46 -34.07
C GLU A 200 32.72 9.56 -35.12
N GLN A 201 33.50 8.82 -35.90
CA GLN A 201 32.94 7.83 -36.82
C GLN A 201 32.20 6.72 -36.06
N ALA A 202 32.79 6.18 -34.98
CA ALA A 202 32.14 5.16 -34.17
C ALA A 202 30.81 5.67 -33.56
N LYS A 203 30.79 6.91 -33.05
CA LYS A 203 29.55 7.56 -32.55
C LYS A 203 28.50 7.68 -33.64
N ALA A 204 28.86 8.06 -34.85
CA ALA A 204 27.93 8.19 -35.97
C ALA A 204 27.26 6.84 -36.28
N TYR A 205 28.00 5.75 -36.35
CA TYR A 205 27.45 4.40 -36.57
C TYR A 205 26.54 3.98 -35.40
N LEU A 206 26.99 4.13 -34.16
CA LEU A 206 26.21 3.77 -32.99
C LEU A 206 24.91 4.61 -32.86
N TYR A 207 24.97 5.89 -33.21
CA TYR A 207 23.79 6.74 -33.23
C TYR A 207 22.79 6.30 -34.33
N ASN A 208 23.28 5.91 -35.50
CA ASN A 208 22.44 5.38 -36.56
C ASN A 208 21.76 4.07 -36.16
N ILE A 209 22.45 3.18 -35.44
CA ILE A 209 21.86 1.96 -34.89
C ILE A 209 20.69 2.31 -33.95
N LEU A 210 20.88 3.25 -32.98
CA LEU A 210 19.82 3.69 -32.09
C LEU A 210 18.63 4.30 -32.84
N LYS A 211 18.89 5.18 -33.81
CA LYS A 211 17.87 5.88 -34.56
C LYS A 211 17.07 4.96 -35.50
N ASN A 212 17.68 3.89 -35.98
CA ASN A 212 17.03 2.93 -36.88
C ASN A 212 16.37 1.77 -36.14
N ASN A 213 16.60 1.62 -34.84
CA ASN A 213 15.95 0.59 -34.05
C ASN A 213 14.43 0.83 -33.98
N GLU A 214 13.64 -0.14 -34.40
CA GLU A 214 12.17 -0.03 -34.50
C GLU A 214 11.46 0.33 -33.19
N ILE A 215 12.01 -0.13 -32.06
CA ILE A 215 11.41 0.11 -30.73
C ILE A 215 11.82 1.48 -30.19
N VAL A 216 13.12 1.84 -30.30
CA VAL A 216 13.67 3.07 -29.70
C VAL A 216 13.29 4.31 -30.49
N ARG A 217 13.28 4.24 -31.82
CA ARG A 217 13.10 5.37 -32.74
C ARG A 217 11.89 6.25 -32.46
N ASP A 218 10.75 5.62 -32.16
CA ASP A 218 9.47 6.34 -32.04
C ASP A 218 9.13 6.74 -30.59
N ILE A 219 9.95 6.32 -29.61
CA ILE A 219 9.69 6.60 -28.20
C ILE A 219 9.77 8.09 -27.85
N PRO A 220 10.76 8.88 -28.33
CA PRO A 220 10.81 10.31 -28.02
C PRO A 220 9.52 11.03 -28.34
N LYS A 221 8.96 10.81 -29.54
CA LYS A 221 7.69 11.42 -29.96
C LYS A 221 6.48 10.97 -29.13
N LYS A 222 6.46 9.69 -28.72
CA LYS A 222 5.39 9.17 -27.85
C LYS A 222 5.48 9.77 -26.46
N MET A 223 6.69 9.94 -25.95
CA MET A 223 6.92 10.49 -24.61
C MET A 223 6.66 12.01 -24.57
N GLU A 224 6.91 12.78 -25.64
CA GLU A 224 6.56 14.20 -25.71
C GLU A 224 5.09 14.44 -25.35
N ASN A 225 4.18 13.60 -25.84
CA ASN A 225 2.75 13.71 -25.55
C ASN A 225 2.40 13.35 -24.09
N GLU A 226 3.22 12.54 -23.41
CA GLU A 226 3.02 12.13 -22.02
C GLU A 226 3.69 13.09 -21.03
N VAL A 227 4.76 13.80 -21.46
CA VAL A 227 5.53 14.72 -20.60
C VAL A 227 4.67 15.88 -20.10
N ASP A 228 3.77 16.41 -20.92
CA ASP A 228 2.92 17.53 -20.54
C ASP A 228 2.03 17.17 -19.35
N ASP A 229 1.39 16.00 -19.37
CA ASP A 229 0.54 15.52 -18.27
C ASP A 229 1.35 15.25 -17.00
N VAL A 230 2.50 14.58 -17.14
CA VAL A 230 3.39 14.24 -16.02
C VAL A 230 4.08 15.47 -15.44
N THR A 231 4.40 16.46 -16.29
CA THR A 231 5.00 17.74 -15.84
C THR A 231 4.06 18.49 -14.90
N ILE A 232 2.75 18.45 -15.16
CA ILE A 232 1.75 19.08 -14.28
C ILE A 232 1.73 18.42 -12.91
N GLU A 233 1.80 17.08 -12.84
CA GLU A 233 1.71 16.31 -11.60
C GLU A 233 3.01 16.30 -10.81
N TYR A 234 4.15 16.05 -11.49
CA TYR A 234 5.46 15.81 -10.83
C TYR A 234 6.46 16.96 -10.98
N ARG A 235 6.17 17.99 -11.79
CA ARG A 235 7.09 19.10 -12.12
C ARG A 235 8.46 18.64 -12.63
N ILE A 236 8.47 17.57 -13.44
CA ILE A 236 9.68 17.04 -14.07
C ILE A 236 9.75 17.55 -15.49
N TYR A 237 10.86 18.18 -15.84
CA TYR A 237 11.11 18.74 -17.16
C TYR A 237 12.24 17.98 -17.84
N TYR A 238 12.02 17.54 -19.07
CA TYR A 238 13.06 16.95 -19.90
C TYR A 238 13.41 17.91 -21.03
N ASN A 239 14.69 18.30 -21.12
CA ASN A 239 15.18 19.19 -22.18
C ASN A 239 15.47 18.44 -23.48
N ASN A 240 15.72 17.14 -23.42
CA ASN A 240 16.01 16.31 -24.57
C ASN A 240 15.56 14.86 -24.31
N LEU A 241 14.78 14.31 -25.22
CA LEU A 241 14.29 12.92 -25.19
C LEU A 241 14.99 12.04 -26.23
N GLU A 242 15.78 12.64 -27.13
CA GLU A 242 16.52 11.91 -28.15
C GLU A 242 17.67 11.09 -27.55
N PRO A 243 18.07 9.99 -28.19
CA PRO A 243 19.24 9.21 -27.78
C PRO A 243 20.52 10.06 -27.77
N ILE A 244 21.37 9.83 -26.77
CA ILE A 244 22.62 10.56 -26.58
C ILE A 244 23.75 9.56 -26.40
N ILE A 245 24.91 9.83 -26.97
CA ILE A 245 26.12 9.03 -26.77
C ILE A 245 27.15 9.86 -25.99
N TYR A 246 27.43 9.42 -24.78
CA TYR A 246 28.47 9.99 -23.93
C TYR A 246 29.79 9.27 -24.13
N THR A 247 30.88 10.03 -24.08
CA THR A 247 32.25 9.51 -24.23
C THR A 247 32.99 9.60 -22.92
N ARG A 248 33.65 8.52 -22.53
CA ARG A 248 34.54 8.47 -21.37
C ARG A 248 35.87 7.81 -21.77
N ILE A 249 36.99 8.48 -21.49
CA ILE A 249 38.31 7.94 -21.72
C ILE A 249 38.71 7.13 -20.50
N LYS A 250 39.24 5.94 -20.74
CA LYS A 250 39.84 5.01 -19.79
C LYS A 250 41.28 4.72 -20.19
N ASP A 251 42.08 4.12 -19.30
CA ASP A 251 43.49 3.90 -19.51
C ASP A 251 43.84 3.11 -20.79
N ALA A 252 42.99 2.15 -21.19
CA ALA A 252 43.23 1.27 -22.33
C ALA A 252 42.15 1.31 -23.42
N TYR A 253 41.08 2.05 -23.24
CA TYR A 253 39.95 2.10 -24.18
C TYR A 253 39.15 3.37 -24.05
N VAL A 254 38.30 3.67 -25.04
CA VAL A 254 37.28 4.67 -24.96
C VAL A 254 35.94 3.97 -24.73
N GLU A 255 35.20 4.38 -23.71
CA GLU A 255 33.85 3.90 -23.41
C GLU A 255 32.82 4.85 -23.96
N LEU A 256 31.96 4.35 -24.83
CA LEU A 256 30.82 5.05 -25.39
C LEU A 256 29.55 4.54 -24.71
N SER A 257 28.88 5.41 -23.95
CA SER A 257 27.63 5.10 -23.27
C SER A 257 26.44 5.55 -24.14
N LEU A 258 25.72 4.59 -24.69
CA LEU A 258 24.53 4.79 -25.50
C LEU A 258 23.33 4.90 -24.58
N ARG A 259 22.83 6.10 -24.37
CA ARG A 259 21.67 6.39 -23.51
C ARG A 259 20.44 6.61 -24.39
N TYR A 260 19.38 5.87 -24.12
CA TYR A 260 18.13 5.89 -24.89
C TYR A 260 16.93 5.59 -24.00
N LEU A 261 15.73 5.96 -24.47
CA LEU A 261 14.47 5.64 -23.79
C LEU A 261 13.99 4.26 -24.23
N VAL A 262 13.46 3.50 -23.25
CA VAL A 262 12.90 2.18 -23.49
C VAL A 262 11.75 1.87 -22.53
N HIS A 263 10.78 1.07 -22.97
CA HIS A 263 9.77 0.54 -22.07
C HIS A 263 10.39 -0.49 -21.12
N PRO A 264 10.18 -0.42 -19.77
CA PRO A 264 10.83 -1.29 -18.80
C PRO A 264 10.71 -2.78 -19.09
N LYS A 265 9.62 -3.22 -19.72
CA LYS A 265 9.40 -4.63 -20.10
C LYS A 265 10.08 -5.04 -21.42
N LYS A 266 10.76 -4.10 -22.11
CA LYS A 266 11.43 -4.33 -23.42
C LYS A 266 12.94 -4.15 -23.38
N ILE A 267 13.52 -3.80 -22.23
CA ILE A 267 14.95 -3.52 -22.08
C ILE A 267 15.80 -4.62 -22.73
N ARG A 268 15.65 -5.87 -22.30
CA ARG A 268 16.47 -6.99 -22.80
C ARG A 268 16.32 -7.22 -24.30
N THR A 269 15.10 -7.07 -24.84
CA THR A 269 14.86 -7.24 -26.28
C THR A 269 15.62 -6.17 -27.08
N VAL A 270 15.55 -4.91 -26.62
CA VAL A 270 16.24 -3.79 -27.25
C VAL A 270 17.74 -3.92 -27.13
N GLN A 271 18.26 -4.23 -25.94
CA GLN A 271 19.71 -4.44 -25.72
C GLN A 271 20.26 -5.54 -26.63
N ASN A 272 19.56 -6.68 -26.70
CA ASN A 272 19.99 -7.78 -27.60
C ASN A 272 20.04 -7.34 -29.06
N ASP A 273 19.04 -6.63 -29.54
CA ASP A 273 18.99 -6.14 -30.91
C ASP A 273 20.11 -5.12 -31.20
N LEU A 274 20.32 -4.17 -30.29
CA LEU A 274 21.42 -3.21 -30.40
C LEU A 274 22.80 -3.90 -30.43
N TYR A 275 23.03 -4.88 -29.55
CA TYR A 275 24.30 -5.62 -29.54
C TYR A 275 24.51 -6.40 -30.83
N LEU A 276 23.47 -6.98 -31.44
CA LEU A 276 23.61 -7.68 -32.72
C LEU A 276 24.01 -6.72 -33.85
N HIS A 277 23.40 -5.54 -33.93
CA HIS A 277 23.78 -4.53 -34.91
C HIS A 277 25.19 -3.97 -34.67
N ILE A 278 25.58 -3.77 -33.40
CA ILE A 278 26.95 -3.35 -33.07
C ILE A 278 27.97 -4.39 -33.50
N LEU A 279 27.70 -5.68 -33.32
CA LEU A 279 28.55 -6.77 -33.80
C LEU A 279 28.61 -6.83 -35.33
N GLU A 280 27.55 -6.48 -36.03
CA GLU A 280 27.52 -6.36 -37.49
C GLU A 280 28.45 -5.24 -37.96
N GLU A 281 28.37 -4.04 -37.37
CA GLU A 281 29.25 -2.91 -37.68
C GLU A 281 30.73 -3.23 -37.34
N TYR A 282 30.97 -4.00 -36.28
CA TYR A 282 32.31 -4.50 -35.97
C TYR A 282 32.85 -5.45 -37.08
N LYS A 283 32.02 -6.39 -37.57
CA LYS A 283 32.39 -7.31 -38.65
C LYS A 283 32.70 -6.58 -39.97
N ASN A 284 31.97 -5.48 -40.22
CA ASN A 284 32.15 -4.62 -41.36
C ASN A 284 33.37 -3.68 -41.24
N ASN A 285 34.15 -3.77 -40.14
CA ASN A 285 35.26 -2.89 -39.79
C ASN A 285 34.91 -1.41 -39.64
N ASN A 286 33.61 -1.08 -39.38
CA ASN A 286 33.14 0.28 -39.18
C ASN A 286 33.41 0.74 -37.73
N ILE A 287 33.48 -0.20 -36.77
CA ILE A 287 33.76 0.05 -35.36
C ILE A 287 34.83 -0.93 -34.90
N LYS A 288 35.87 -0.44 -34.22
CA LYS A 288 36.92 -1.28 -33.61
C LYS A 288 36.60 -1.48 -32.12
N LEU A 289 36.04 -2.64 -31.77
CA LEU A 289 35.76 -2.96 -30.39
C LEU A 289 37.04 -3.28 -29.63
N TYR A 290 37.16 -2.77 -28.40
CA TYR A 290 38.28 -3.11 -27.50
C TYR A 290 38.17 -4.58 -27.07
N LYS A 291 39.22 -5.36 -27.39
CA LYS A 291 39.24 -6.81 -27.20
C LYS A 291 39.65 -7.23 -25.78
N GLY A 292 40.16 -6.30 -24.95
CA GLY A 292 40.58 -6.58 -23.57
C GLY A 292 41.50 -7.80 -23.42
N GLU A 293 42.20 -7.95 -22.29
CA GLU A 293 42.97 -9.15 -21.97
C GLU A 293 42.12 -10.34 -21.50
N LEU A 294 40.98 -10.60 -22.13
CA LEU A 294 40.01 -11.58 -21.65
C LEU A 294 40.29 -13.03 -22.00
N TRP A 295 41.39 -13.30 -22.68
CA TRP A 295 41.76 -14.69 -23.07
C TRP A 295 43.27 -14.92 -22.94
N LYS A 296 43.73 -15.02 -21.69
CA LYS A 296 44.92 -15.79 -21.37
C LYS A 296 44.55 -17.03 -20.59
#